data_f4e39dcb30d92e2496386ae3a77acf71
#
_entry.id   f4e39dcb30d92e2496386ae3a77acf71
#
_cell.length_a   1.000
_cell.length_b   1.000
_cell.length_c   1.000
_cell.angle_alpha   90.00
_cell.angle_beta   90.00
_cell.angle_gamma   90.00
#
_symmetry.space_group_name_H-M   'P 1'
#
loop_
_entity.id
_entity.type
_entity.pdbx_description
1 polymer ?
#
loop_
_entity_poly.entity_id
_entity_poly.type
_entity_poly.pdbx_seq_one_letter_code
_entity_poly.pdbx_strand_id
1 'polypeptide(L)'
;MKTGYSKQIQERINGADDGTIFVNSDFADIADSETTRRNLNRLTQIGMLRRILKGVYEKPKYSKLLDEYVAADPDAVAKALARSYHWTIVPCGNTALNLLGLSAQVTAVWSYISDGPYKTYEWNSTKLEFKHRTNKEITGLSYMTSLVIQAPVSYTHLRAHETGR
;
A
#
# COMPACT_ATOMS: atom_id res chain seq x y z
N MET A 1 18.26 -10.76 -24.07
CA MET A 1 17.75 -12.13 -24.13
C MET A 1 16.39 -12.19 -23.46
N LYS A 2 15.41 -12.71 -24.16
CA LYS A 2 14.03 -12.78 -23.64
C LYS A 2 13.94 -13.60 -22.36
N THR A 3 14.69 -14.69 -22.29
CA THR A 3 14.72 -15.54 -21.10
C THR A 3 15.33 -14.82 -19.91
N GLY A 4 16.21 -13.85 -20.16
CA GLY A 4 16.81 -13.05 -19.09
C GLY A 4 15.82 -12.17 -18.36
N TYR A 5 14.87 -11.59 -19.07
CA TYR A 5 13.86 -10.71 -18.48
C TYR A 5 12.92 -11.49 -17.54
N SER A 6 12.42 -12.61 -18.04
CA SER A 6 11.54 -13.45 -17.25
C SER A 6 12.22 -13.96 -15.99
N LYS A 7 13.45 -14.41 -16.13
CA LYS A 7 14.22 -14.91 -14.99
C LYS A 7 14.50 -13.81 -13.97
N GLN A 8 14.86 -12.61 -14.43
CA GLN A 8 15.17 -11.49 -13.54
C GLN A 8 13.92 -11.05 -12.78
N ILE A 9 12.77 -11.00 -13.45
CA ILE A 9 11.50 -10.64 -12.80
C ILE A 9 11.17 -11.67 -11.73
N GLN A 10 11.27 -12.95 -12.06
CA GLN A 10 11.00 -14.03 -11.13
C GLN A 10 11.93 -14.04 -9.95
N GLU A 11 13.22 -13.77 -10.17
CA GLU A 11 14.21 -13.71 -9.09
C GLU A 11 13.91 -12.56 -8.13
N ARG A 12 13.49 -11.40 -8.66
CA ARG A 12 13.13 -10.25 -7.81
C ARG A 12 11.94 -10.59 -6.92
N ILE A 13 10.95 -11.26 -7.47
CA ILE A 13 9.76 -11.68 -6.73
C ILE A 13 10.14 -12.71 -5.67
N ASN A 14 10.94 -13.70 -6.06
CA ASN A 14 11.37 -14.75 -5.13
C ASN A 14 12.21 -14.21 -3.98
N GLY A 15 12.98 -13.16 -4.22
CA GLY A 15 13.81 -12.54 -3.20
C GLY A 15 13.06 -11.59 -2.27
N ALA A 16 11.82 -11.26 -2.59
CA ALA A 16 11.00 -10.37 -1.77
C ALA A 16 10.31 -11.17 -0.67
N ASP A 17 9.93 -10.48 0.40
CA ASP A 17 9.19 -11.10 1.49
C ASP A 17 7.77 -11.48 1.05
N ASP A 18 7.22 -12.51 1.66
CA ASP A 18 5.83 -12.87 1.45
C ASP A 18 4.94 -11.70 1.88
N GLY A 19 3.92 -11.41 1.10
CA GLY A 19 3.05 -10.27 1.34
C GLY A 19 3.47 -9.01 0.60
N THR A 20 4.61 -9.02 -0.08
CA THR A 20 5.06 -7.87 -0.87
C THR A 20 4.09 -7.58 -2.02
N ILE A 21 3.79 -6.31 -2.22
CA ILE A 21 2.92 -5.85 -3.30
C ILE A 21 3.76 -5.33 -4.45
N PHE A 22 3.44 -5.78 -5.65
CA PHE A 22 4.16 -5.41 -6.87
C PHE A 22 3.25 -4.71 -7.86
N VAL A 23 3.81 -3.73 -8.55
CA VAL A 23 3.18 -3.07 -9.68
C VAL A 23 4.15 -3.12 -10.86
N ASN A 24 3.64 -2.82 -12.05
CA ASN A 24 4.43 -2.92 -13.29
C ASN A 24 5.72 -2.10 -13.22
N SER A 25 5.65 -0.88 -12.69
CA SER A 25 6.79 0.02 -12.64
C SER A 25 7.94 -0.49 -11.75
N ASP A 26 7.67 -1.46 -10.88
CA ASP A 26 8.71 -2.04 -10.03
C ASP A 26 9.76 -2.82 -10.84
N PHE A 27 9.46 -3.12 -12.09
CA PHE A 27 10.34 -3.87 -12.99
C PHE A 27 10.78 -3.06 -14.20
N ALA A 28 10.63 -1.73 -14.14
CA ALA A 28 10.97 -0.86 -15.26
C ALA A 28 12.46 -0.92 -15.62
N ASP A 29 13.31 -1.24 -14.67
CA ASP A 29 14.75 -1.39 -14.88
C ASP A 29 15.12 -2.72 -15.54
N ILE A 30 14.18 -3.67 -15.61
CA ILE A 30 14.44 -4.99 -16.19
C ILE A 30 13.87 -5.08 -17.62
N ALA A 31 12.61 -4.68 -17.79
CA ALA A 31 11.89 -4.89 -19.05
C ALA A 31 10.87 -3.78 -19.28
N ASP A 32 10.37 -3.71 -20.50
CA ASP A 32 9.32 -2.76 -20.83
C ASP A 32 8.00 -3.15 -20.16
N SER A 33 7.03 -2.23 -20.21
CA SER A 33 5.75 -2.40 -19.53
C SER A 33 4.98 -3.63 -20.06
N GLU A 34 5.00 -3.85 -21.36
CA GLU A 34 4.28 -4.96 -21.99
C GLU A 34 4.87 -6.31 -21.59
N THR A 35 6.18 -6.42 -21.66
CA THR A 35 6.89 -7.65 -21.27
C THR A 35 6.65 -7.96 -19.80
N THR A 36 6.74 -6.94 -18.95
CA THR A 36 6.48 -7.07 -17.51
C THR A 36 5.06 -7.54 -17.25
N ARG A 37 4.08 -6.91 -17.91
CA ARG A 37 2.67 -7.27 -17.74
C ARG A 37 2.41 -8.73 -18.08
N ARG A 38 2.97 -9.19 -19.18
CA ARG A 38 2.80 -10.60 -19.59
C ARG A 38 3.43 -11.56 -18.59
N ASN A 39 4.61 -11.21 -18.06
CA ASN A 39 5.27 -12.04 -17.06
C ASN A 39 4.49 -12.08 -15.75
N LEU A 40 3.98 -10.94 -15.29
CA LEU A 40 3.19 -10.89 -14.06
C LEU A 40 1.90 -11.69 -14.20
N ASN A 41 1.24 -11.61 -15.36
CA ASN A 41 0.04 -12.40 -15.61
C ASN A 41 0.35 -13.89 -15.62
N ARG A 42 1.44 -14.30 -16.23
CA ARG A 42 1.86 -15.70 -16.25
C ARG A 42 2.14 -16.21 -14.83
N LEU A 43 2.84 -15.42 -14.02
CA LEU A 43 3.15 -15.80 -12.64
C LEU A 43 1.89 -15.88 -11.78
N THR A 44 0.89 -15.06 -12.09
CA THR A 44 -0.41 -15.12 -11.43
C THR A 44 -1.14 -16.42 -11.78
N GLN A 45 -1.09 -16.82 -13.04
CA GLN A 45 -1.74 -18.05 -13.50
C GLN A 45 -1.14 -19.30 -12.86
N ILE A 46 0.16 -19.30 -12.60
CA ILE A 46 0.81 -20.46 -11.96
C ILE A 46 0.82 -20.38 -10.43
N GLY A 47 0.21 -19.34 -9.86
CA GLY A 47 0.05 -19.24 -8.41
C GLY A 47 1.19 -18.59 -7.65
N MET A 48 2.24 -18.10 -8.33
CA MET A 48 3.34 -17.40 -7.65
C MET A 48 2.94 -16.02 -7.17
N LEU A 49 1.98 -15.41 -7.85
CA LEU A 49 1.43 -14.11 -7.51
C LEU A 49 -0.08 -14.21 -7.39
N ARG A 50 -0.66 -13.29 -6.63
CA ARG A 50 -2.10 -13.14 -6.52
C ARG A 50 -2.46 -11.72 -6.94
N ARG A 51 -3.41 -11.59 -7.88
CA ARG A 51 -3.86 -10.28 -8.33
C ARG A 51 -4.86 -9.71 -7.34
N ILE A 52 -4.55 -8.53 -6.80
CA ILE A 52 -5.40 -7.83 -5.84
C ILE A 52 -6.35 -6.88 -6.57
N LEU A 53 -5.78 -6.08 -7.47
CA LEU A 53 -6.49 -5.12 -8.30
C LEU A 53 -5.87 -5.15 -9.68
N LYS A 54 -6.49 -4.50 -10.65
CA LYS A 54 -5.91 -4.37 -11.98
C LYS A 54 -4.53 -3.72 -11.87
N GLY A 55 -3.50 -4.46 -12.29
CA GLY A 55 -2.12 -3.98 -12.26
C GLY A 55 -1.45 -4.05 -10.90
N VAL A 56 -2.10 -4.61 -9.88
CA VAL A 56 -1.54 -4.75 -8.54
C VAL A 56 -1.51 -6.22 -8.17
N TYR A 57 -0.32 -6.70 -7.84
CA TYR A 57 -0.08 -8.12 -7.57
C TYR A 57 0.59 -8.28 -6.22
N GLU A 58 0.35 -9.41 -5.59
CA GLU A 58 0.90 -9.72 -4.28
C GLU A 58 1.61 -11.06 -4.32
N LYS A 59 2.78 -11.13 -3.67
CA LYS A 59 3.41 -12.41 -3.36
C LYS A 59 2.64 -12.98 -2.17
N PRO A 60 1.84 -14.04 -2.36
CA PRO A 60 0.94 -14.52 -1.30
C PRO A 60 1.70 -14.89 -0.03
N LYS A 61 1.11 -14.56 1.10
CA LYS A 61 1.64 -14.91 2.41
C LYS A 61 0.69 -15.93 3.05
N TYR A 62 1.22 -17.09 3.39
CA TYR A 62 0.44 -18.15 4.02
C TYR A 62 0.69 -18.14 5.52
N SER A 63 -0.38 -18.23 6.31
CA SER A 63 -0.28 -18.35 7.75
C SER A 63 -0.49 -19.80 8.17
N LYS A 64 0.55 -20.42 8.69
CA LYS A 64 0.44 -21.79 9.19
C LYS A 64 -0.44 -21.85 10.43
N LEU A 65 -0.46 -20.79 11.21
CA LEU A 65 -1.27 -20.71 12.41
C LEU A 65 -2.76 -20.73 12.09
N LEU A 66 -3.17 -19.95 11.08
CA LEU A 66 -4.56 -19.85 10.67
C LEU A 66 -4.93 -20.84 9.58
N ASP A 67 -3.94 -21.52 9.00
CA ASP A 67 -4.08 -22.45 7.89
C ASP A 67 -4.80 -21.80 6.69
N GLU A 68 -4.44 -20.54 6.39
CA GLU A 68 -5.00 -19.82 5.25
C GLU A 68 -4.05 -18.72 4.79
N TYR A 69 -4.32 -18.19 3.61
CA TYR A 69 -3.56 -17.07 3.09
C TYR A 69 -3.97 -15.79 3.81
N VAL A 70 -2.96 -14.98 4.16
CA VAL A 70 -3.18 -13.70 4.84
C VAL A 70 -3.72 -12.69 3.81
N ALA A 71 -4.69 -11.89 4.21
CA ALA A 71 -5.23 -10.84 3.35
C ALA A 71 -4.16 -9.79 3.05
N ALA A 72 -4.24 -9.19 1.86
CA ALA A 72 -3.30 -8.15 1.46
C ALA A 72 -3.38 -6.94 2.40
N ASP A 73 -2.22 -6.39 2.76
CA ASP A 73 -2.14 -5.20 3.62
C ASP A 73 -2.60 -3.97 2.83
N PRO A 74 -3.70 -3.32 3.23
CA PRO A 74 -4.19 -2.15 2.50
C PRO A 74 -3.19 -1.00 2.40
N ASP A 75 -2.38 -0.79 3.43
CA ASP A 75 -1.36 0.26 3.39
C ASP A 75 -0.29 -0.05 2.33
N ALA A 76 0.11 -1.31 2.21
CA ALA A 76 1.06 -1.72 1.18
C ALA A 76 0.47 -1.53 -0.22
N VAL A 77 -0.82 -1.83 -0.39
CA VAL A 77 -1.52 -1.62 -1.66
C VAL A 77 -1.60 -0.12 -1.98
N ALA A 78 -1.91 0.72 -1.00
CA ALA A 78 -1.97 2.17 -1.20
C ALA A 78 -0.61 2.72 -1.64
N LYS A 79 0.46 2.29 -0.99
CA LYS A 79 1.81 2.71 -1.34
C LYS A 79 2.22 2.22 -2.72
N ALA A 80 1.81 1.02 -3.10
CA ALA A 80 2.09 0.49 -4.43
C ALA A 80 1.39 1.29 -5.52
N LEU A 81 0.13 1.64 -5.31
CA LEU A 81 -0.62 2.48 -6.25
C LEU A 81 0.01 3.86 -6.38
N ALA A 82 0.39 4.47 -5.25
CA ALA A 82 1.06 5.76 -5.23
C ALA A 82 2.38 5.70 -6.01
N ARG A 83 3.14 4.63 -5.83
CA ARG A 83 4.40 4.40 -6.54
C ARG A 83 4.16 4.27 -8.06
N SER A 84 3.11 3.55 -8.42
CA SER A 84 2.77 3.32 -9.83
C SER A 84 2.35 4.58 -10.56
N TYR A 85 1.60 5.46 -9.90
CA TYR A 85 1.09 6.70 -10.51
C TYR A 85 1.90 7.93 -10.13
N HIS A 86 2.95 7.77 -9.36
CA HIS A 86 3.80 8.86 -8.88
C HIS A 86 3.01 9.87 -8.03
N TRP A 87 2.09 9.36 -7.22
CA TRP A 87 1.36 10.19 -6.26
C TRP A 87 2.13 10.27 -4.95
N THR A 88 2.02 11.42 -4.29
CA THR A 88 2.43 11.57 -2.90
C THR A 88 1.19 11.37 -2.04
N ILE A 89 1.24 10.47 -1.08
CA ILE A 89 0.08 10.15 -0.25
C ILE A 89 0.41 10.27 1.24
N VAL A 90 -0.62 10.61 2.02
CA VAL A 90 -0.52 10.68 3.48
C VAL A 90 -1.80 10.06 4.04
N PRO A 91 -1.69 9.13 5.00
CA PRO A 91 -2.89 8.57 5.62
C PRO A 91 -3.64 9.64 6.38
N CYS A 92 -4.97 9.52 6.43
CA CYS A 92 -5.83 10.48 7.12
C CYS A 92 -6.93 9.78 7.90
N GLY A 93 -7.56 10.52 8.81
CA GLY A 93 -8.66 10.02 9.61
C GLY A 93 -8.31 8.78 10.42
N ASN A 94 -9.20 7.82 10.44
CA ASN A 94 -9.01 6.57 11.18
C ASN A 94 -7.84 5.76 10.69
N THR A 95 -7.51 5.87 9.40
CA THR A 95 -6.34 5.20 8.84
C THR A 95 -5.05 5.70 9.50
N ALA A 96 -4.92 7.02 9.63
CA ALA A 96 -3.76 7.62 10.29
C ALA A 96 -3.66 7.17 11.74
N LEU A 97 -4.76 7.18 12.46
CA LEU A 97 -4.80 6.75 13.85
C LEU A 97 -4.40 5.28 13.99
N ASN A 98 -4.88 4.45 13.10
CA ASN A 98 -4.57 3.02 13.11
C ASN A 98 -3.09 2.78 12.86
N LEU A 99 -2.52 3.42 11.84
CA LEU A 99 -1.10 3.26 11.49
C LEU A 99 -0.16 3.81 12.55
N LEU A 100 -0.61 4.83 13.30
CA LEU A 100 0.19 5.40 14.39
C LEU A 100 0.05 4.59 15.68
N GLY A 101 -0.80 3.57 15.68
CA GLY A 101 -1.04 2.77 16.88
C GLY A 101 -1.91 3.45 17.92
N LEU A 102 -2.60 4.53 17.54
CA LEU A 102 -3.44 5.30 18.47
C LEU A 102 -4.88 4.78 18.50
N SER A 103 -5.22 3.87 17.62
CA SER A 103 -6.52 3.22 17.59
C SER A 103 -6.31 1.73 17.32
N ALA A 104 -6.95 0.89 18.13
CA ALA A 104 -6.92 -0.56 17.94
C ALA A 104 -8.06 -1.03 17.04
N GLN A 105 -8.94 -0.12 16.64
CA GLN A 105 -10.10 -0.45 15.84
C GLN A 105 -9.71 -0.78 14.40
N VAL A 106 -10.15 -1.93 13.91
CA VAL A 106 -9.91 -2.32 12.52
C VAL A 106 -10.83 -1.50 11.62
N THR A 107 -10.27 -0.87 10.60
CA THR A 107 -11.05 -0.07 9.67
C THR A 107 -11.32 -0.84 8.39
N ALA A 108 -12.56 -0.77 7.89
CA ALA A 108 -12.93 -1.33 6.59
C ALA A 108 -12.61 -0.35 5.46
N VAL A 109 -12.48 0.92 5.77
CA VAL A 109 -12.16 1.98 4.80
C VAL A 109 -10.81 2.57 5.13
N TRP A 110 -9.90 2.52 4.19
CA TRP A 110 -8.55 3.06 4.31
C TRP A 110 -8.49 4.35 3.50
N SER A 111 -8.23 5.46 4.15
CA SER A 111 -8.30 6.79 3.55
C SER A 111 -6.94 7.47 3.51
N TYR A 112 -6.61 8.02 2.36
CA TYR A 112 -5.36 8.73 2.13
C TYR A 112 -5.65 10.04 1.41
N ILE A 113 -4.84 11.05 1.71
CA ILE A 113 -4.82 12.30 0.96
C ILE A 113 -3.72 12.16 -0.07
N SER A 114 -3.99 12.61 -1.29
CA SER A 114 -3.10 12.41 -2.43
C SER A 114 -3.06 13.64 -3.32
N ASP A 115 -1.93 13.87 -3.99
CA ASP A 115 -1.83 14.92 -5.01
C ASP A 115 -2.40 14.45 -6.36
N GLY A 116 -2.80 13.18 -6.45
CA GLY A 116 -3.49 12.64 -7.61
C GLY A 116 -4.99 12.91 -7.55
N PRO A 117 -5.75 12.40 -8.53
CA PRO A 117 -7.20 12.60 -8.55
C PRO A 117 -7.90 11.81 -7.46
N TYR A 118 -9.15 12.17 -7.18
CA TYR A 118 -9.99 11.37 -6.29
C TYR A 118 -10.18 9.98 -6.90
N LYS A 119 -9.90 8.94 -6.11
CA LYS A 119 -9.96 7.57 -6.62
C LYS A 119 -10.32 6.61 -5.50
N THR A 120 -11.14 5.60 -5.81
CA THR A 120 -11.47 4.55 -4.85
C THR A 120 -11.19 3.19 -5.47
N TYR A 121 -10.79 2.25 -4.62
CA TYR A 121 -10.54 0.87 -5.00
C TYR A 121 -11.18 -0.03 -3.96
N GLU A 122 -11.69 -1.17 -4.41
CA GLU A 122 -12.29 -2.15 -3.51
C GLU A 122 -11.81 -3.54 -3.88
N TRP A 123 -11.48 -4.32 -2.87
CA TRP A 123 -11.19 -5.74 -3.04
C TRP A 123 -11.55 -6.47 -1.74
N ASN A 124 -12.15 -7.62 -1.89
CA ASN A 124 -12.70 -8.39 -0.77
C ASN A 124 -13.45 -7.47 0.16
N SER A 125 -13.52 -7.32 1.28
CA SER A 125 -14.30 -6.41 2.11
C SER A 125 -13.57 -5.11 2.45
N THR A 126 -12.51 -4.79 1.73
CA THR A 126 -11.68 -3.62 1.98
C THR A 126 -11.95 -2.52 0.96
N LYS A 127 -12.07 -1.29 1.42
CA LYS A 127 -12.18 -0.12 0.56
C LYS A 127 -10.99 0.80 0.79
N LEU A 128 -10.38 1.24 -0.29
CA LEU A 128 -9.24 2.15 -0.27
C LEU A 128 -9.62 3.40 -1.04
N GLU A 129 -9.49 4.59 -0.42
CA GLU A 129 -9.83 5.84 -1.08
C GLU A 129 -8.70 6.85 -1.00
N PHE A 130 -8.51 7.57 -2.10
CA PHE A 130 -7.56 8.66 -2.21
C PHE A 130 -8.33 9.94 -2.43
N LYS A 131 -8.15 10.92 -1.54
CA LYS A 131 -8.81 12.22 -1.62
C LYS A 131 -7.80 13.25 -2.12
N HIS A 132 -8.19 14.03 -3.12
CA HIS A 132 -7.27 15.01 -3.70
C HIS A 132 -7.03 16.18 -2.77
N ARG A 133 -5.75 16.56 -2.64
CA ARG A 133 -5.30 17.79 -1.96
C ARG A 133 -4.07 18.32 -2.68
N THR A 134 -3.76 19.59 -2.48
CA THR A 134 -2.57 20.20 -3.09
C THR A 134 -1.30 19.66 -2.43
N ASN A 135 -0.19 19.74 -3.15
CA ASN A 135 1.12 19.31 -2.61
C ASN A 135 1.48 20.05 -1.32
N LYS A 136 1.13 21.32 -1.24
CA LYS A 136 1.40 22.13 -0.06
C LYS A 136 0.67 21.56 1.18
N GLU A 137 -0.59 21.22 1.00
CA GLU A 137 -1.39 20.64 2.07
C GLU A 137 -0.85 19.27 2.49
N ILE A 138 -0.46 18.45 1.52
CA ILE A 138 0.09 17.12 1.79
C ILE A 138 1.40 17.21 2.56
N THR A 139 2.28 18.13 2.18
CA THR A 139 3.55 18.31 2.86
C THR A 139 3.33 18.73 4.32
N GLY A 140 2.39 19.64 4.55
CA GLY A 140 2.04 20.04 5.92
C GLY A 140 1.53 18.90 6.76
N LEU A 141 0.64 18.10 6.20
CA LEU A 141 0.09 16.93 6.90
C LEU A 141 1.14 15.88 7.18
N SER A 142 2.05 15.64 6.25
CA SER A 142 3.15 14.71 6.43
C SER A 142 4.06 15.15 7.58
N TYR A 143 4.35 16.44 7.65
CA TYR A 143 5.15 17.02 8.73
C TYR A 143 4.45 16.82 10.07
N MET A 144 3.16 17.13 10.14
CA MET A 144 2.38 16.97 11.37
C MET A 144 2.34 15.51 11.82
N THR A 145 2.21 14.60 10.88
CA THR A 145 2.23 13.16 11.19
C THR A 145 3.57 12.75 11.79
N SER A 146 4.67 13.27 11.25
CA SER A 146 6.00 12.98 11.78
C SER A 146 6.15 13.50 13.21
N LEU A 147 5.63 14.69 13.47
CA LEU A 147 5.67 15.27 14.82
C LEU A 147 4.91 14.43 15.82
N VAL A 148 3.75 13.93 15.43
CA VAL A 148 2.93 13.06 16.28
C VAL A 148 3.68 11.78 16.62
N ILE A 149 4.35 11.17 15.65
CA ILE A 149 5.15 9.97 15.87
C ILE A 149 6.30 10.24 16.83
N GLN A 150 6.98 11.38 16.69
CA GLN A 150 8.14 11.73 17.50
C GLN A 150 7.77 12.16 18.92
N ALA A 151 6.54 12.62 19.11
CA ALA A 151 6.08 13.10 20.42
C ALA A 151 4.69 12.56 20.76
N PRO A 152 4.54 11.23 20.85
CA PRO A 152 3.22 10.63 21.06
C PRO A 152 2.59 10.99 22.39
N VAL A 153 3.40 11.17 23.43
CA VAL A 153 2.89 11.54 24.77
C VAL A 153 2.25 12.93 24.72
N SER A 154 2.91 13.87 24.07
CA SER A 154 2.38 15.22 23.90
C SER A 154 1.07 15.22 23.13
N TYR A 155 1.01 14.45 22.06
CA TYR A 155 -0.20 14.32 21.26
C TYR A 155 -1.34 13.72 22.08
N THR A 156 -1.07 12.65 22.80
CA THR A 156 -2.06 11.97 23.62
C THR A 156 -2.59 12.91 24.71
N HIS A 157 -1.72 13.67 25.33
CA HIS A 157 -2.09 14.64 26.35
C HIS A 157 -3.02 15.72 25.80
N LEU A 158 -2.69 16.29 24.65
CA LEU A 158 -3.51 17.30 24.01
C LEU A 158 -4.87 16.76 23.65
N ARG A 159 -4.93 15.55 23.14
CA ARG A 159 -6.19 14.91 22.80
C ARG A 159 -7.07 14.69 24.02
N ALA A 160 -6.49 14.20 25.10
CA ALA A 160 -7.22 14.00 26.35
C ALA A 160 -7.75 15.33 26.88
N HIS A 161 -6.96 16.37 26.77
CA HIS A 161 -7.33 17.71 27.20
C HIS A 161 -8.52 18.24 26.38
N GLU A 162 -8.49 18.05 25.08
CA GLU A 162 -9.58 18.45 24.20
C GLU A 162 -10.88 17.74 24.55
N THR A 163 -10.80 16.46 24.81
CA THR A 163 -11.99 15.67 25.15
C THR A 163 -12.52 15.99 26.55
N GLY A 164 -11.69 16.49 27.41
CA GLY A 164 -12.05 16.85 28.77
C GLY A 164 -12.85 18.15 28.91
N ARG A 165 -13.08 18.80 27.81
CA ARG A 165 -13.87 20.03 27.81
C ARG A 165 -15.31 19.75 27.45
#